data_4d6c062543182f0e0b36bb9288accede
#
_entry.id   4d6c062543182f0e0b36bb9288accede
#
_cell.length_a   1.000
_cell.length_b   1.000
_cell.length_c   1.000
_cell.angle_alpha   90.00
_cell.angle_beta   90.00
_cell.angle_gamma   90.00
#
_symmetry.space_group_name_H-M   'P 1'
#
loop_
_entity.id
_entity.type
_entity.pdbx_description
1 polymer ?
#
loop_
_entity_poly.entity_id
_entity_poly.type
_entity_poly.pdbx_seq_one_letter_code
_entity_poly.pdbx_strand_id
1 'polypeptide(L)'
;MKRPFIFFTIPLILGVVFSYYINISTYVVSLLLFIFILVEIFKSNKLDILFLAILFFLLGIFLTNLNRNSSLLIKYTNFPVELKGKVIDIRDELENESKYILLINNLKADELNIKTSEKVILKIIGKKKLELGDEIIFNCVLKEPLGNTNPKLFNYKLNLLTEKIFTTTTIKEYSIIQINKPKLSFGLNLKSKFTRRVENILDCNLSYKNASIMKSIILGKYSYLEEEDINTFRDLGLAHILAVSGLHIGIIA
;
A
#
# COMPACT_ATOMS: atom_id res chain seq x y z
N MET A 1 -14.85 -20.79 -30.12
CA MET A 1 -14.07 -20.76 -28.89
C MET A 1 -15.00 -20.46 -27.71
N LYS A 2 -15.16 -21.39 -26.76
CA LYS A 2 -16.12 -21.24 -25.65
C LYS A 2 -15.69 -20.27 -24.53
N ARG A 3 -14.41 -19.81 -24.47
CA ARG A 3 -13.89 -18.90 -23.43
C ARG A 3 -12.75 -18.02 -23.97
N PRO A 4 -13.01 -16.98 -24.77
CA PRO A 4 -11.97 -16.16 -25.41
C PRO A 4 -11.09 -15.41 -24.37
N PHE A 5 -11.64 -15.04 -23.21
CA PHE A 5 -10.91 -14.30 -22.19
C PHE A 5 -9.70 -15.05 -21.61
N ILE A 6 -9.70 -16.38 -21.57
CA ILE A 6 -8.58 -17.17 -21.06
C ILE A 6 -7.31 -16.94 -21.89
N PHE A 7 -7.45 -16.81 -23.22
CA PHE A 7 -6.32 -16.60 -24.13
C PHE A 7 -5.65 -15.23 -23.94
N PHE A 8 -6.35 -14.25 -23.37
CA PHE A 8 -5.81 -12.93 -23.10
C PHE A 8 -5.29 -12.82 -21.66
N THR A 9 -6.00 -13.43 -20.72
CA THR A 9 -5.69 -13.34 -19.29
C THR A 9 -4.40 -14.09 -18.94
N ILE A 10 -4.19 -15.30 -19.49
CA ILE A 10 -2.99 -16.09 -19.18
C ILE A 10 -1.71 -15.37 -19.62
N PRO A 11 -1.56 -14.89 -20.87
CA PRO A 11 -0.38 -14.14 -21.28
C PRO A 11 -0.17 -12.87 -20.46
N LEU A 12 -1.22 -12.14 -20.12
CA LEU A 12 -1.14 -10.94 -19.29
C LEU A 12 -0.56 -11.27 -17.92
N ILE A 13 -1.08 -12.31 -17.23
CA ILE A 13 -0.57 -12.76 -15.93
C ILE A 13 0.88 -13.19 -16.04
N LEU A 14 1.24 -13.95 -17.08
CA LEU A 14 2.63 -14.36 -17.32
C LEU A 14 3.54 -13.15 -17.51
N GLY A 15 3.11 -12.11 -18.22
CA GLY A 15 3.85 -10.86 -18.40
C GLY A 15 4.07 -10.13 -17.07
N VAL A 16 3.05 -10.05 -16.21
CA VAL A 16 3.15 -9.47 -14.87
C VAL A 16 4.17 -10.25 -14.02
N VAL A 17 4.06 -11.59 -13.98
CA VAL A 17 4.98 -12.46 -13.24
C VAL A 17 6.42 -12.33 -13.78
N PHE A 18 6.60 -12.34 -15.10
CA PHE A 18 7.90 -12.19 -15.74
C PHE A 18 8.57 -10.87 -15.37
N SER A 19 7.82 -9.77 -15.39
CA SER A 19 8.32 -8.45 -15.01
C SER A 19 8.75 -8.36 -13.54
N TYR A 20 8.20 -9.22 -12.67
CA TYR A 20 8.61 -9.29 -11.27
C TYR A 20 10.04 -9.80 -11.10
N TYR A 21 10.42 -10.81 -11.91
CA TYR A 21 11.76 -11.43 -11.85
C TYR A 21 12.79 -10.72 -12.71
N ILE A 22 12.40 -10.14 -13.84
CA ILE A 22 13.30 -9.53 -14.80
C ILE A 22 13.00 -8.04 -14.95
N ASN A 23 13.99 -7.22 -14.60
CA ASN A 23 13.89 -5.77 -14.64
C ASN A 23 14.19 -5.27 -16.07
N ILE A 24 13.16 -5.09 -16.89
CA ILE A 24 13.30 -4.53 -18.23
C ILE A 24 12.93 -3.05 -18.18
N SER A 25 13.74 -2.19 -18.82
CA SER A 25 13.43 -0.76 -18.89
C SER A 25 12.06 -0.51 -19.54
N THR A 26 11.28 0.39 -18.95
CA THR A 26 9.95 0.77 -19.45
C THR A 26 10.03 1.30 -20.89
N TYR A 27 11.12 2.00 -21.23
CA TYR A 27 11.34 2.51 -22.60
C TYR A 27 11.50 1.38 -23.62
N VAL A 28 12.22 0.31 -23.25
CA VAL A 28 12.39 -0.86 -24.13
C VAL A 28 11.07 -1.55 -24.36
N VAL A 29 10.28 -1.76 -23.31
CA VAL A 29 8.96 -2.40 -23.42
C VAL A 29 8.00 -1.55 -24.25
N SER A 30 8.00 -0.23 -24.07
CA SER A 30 7.15 0.67 -24.87
C SER A 30 7.55 0.68 -26.33
N LEU A 31 8.85 0.64 -26.63
CA LEU A 31 9.36 0.54 -27.99
C LEU A 31 8.95 -0.78 -28.65
N LEU A 32 9.09 -1.89 -27.92
CA LEU A 32 8.65 -3.21 -28.40
C LEU A 32 7.14 -3.26 -28.68
N LEU A 33 6.32 -2.71 -27.77
CA LEU A 33 4.88 -2.60 -27.97
C LEU A 33 4.55 -1.77 -29.22
N PHE A 34 5.22 -0.63 -29.40
CA PHE A 34 5.02 0.24 -30.54
C PHE A 34 5.38 -0.44 -31.85
N ILE A 35 6.57 -1.06 -31.93
CA ILE A 35 7.01 -1.83 -33.13
C ILE A 35 6.01 -2.97 -33.42
N PHE A 36 5.59 -3.68 -32.37
CA PHE A 36 4.69 -4.81 -32.52
C PHE A 36 3.32 -4.40 -33.07
N ILE A 37 2.77 -3.27 -32.60
CA ILE A 37 1.53 -2.68 -33.12
C ILE A 37 1.71 -2.23 -34.59
N LEU A 38 2.84 -1.58 -34.92
CA LEU A 38 3.12 -1.15 -36.29
C LEU A 38 3.16 -2.34 -37.26
N VAL A 39 3.87 -3.41 -36.90
CA VAL A 39 3.95 -4.61 -37.74
C VAL A 39 2.58 -5.16 -38.05
N GLU A 40 1.65 -5.13 -37.10
CA GLU A 40 0.28 -5.64 -37.34
C GLU A 40 -0.57 -4.71 -38.20
N ILE A 41 -0.38 -3.40 -38.10
CA ILE A 41 -1.08 -2.42 -38.97
C ILE A 41 -0.69 -2.64 -40.45
N PHE A 42 0.58 -2.99 -40.70
CA PHE A 42 1.09 -3.23 -42.07
C PHE A 42 0.84 -4.66 -42.56
N LYS A 43 0.41 -5.57 -41.69
CA LYS A 43 0.11 -6.96 -42.03
C LYS A 43 -1.34 -7.06 -42.54
N SER A 44 -1.51 -7.38 -43.82
CA SER A 44 -2.81 -7.47 -44.49
C SER A 44 -3.68 -8.68 -44.08
N ASN A 45 -3.24 -9.51 -43.13
CA ASN A 45 -3.91 -10.75 -42.74
C ASN A 45 -4.67 -10.62 -41.42
N LYS A 46 -5.62 -11.53 -41.16
CA LYS A 46 -6.41 -11.57 -39.92
C LYS A 46 -5.54 -11.66 -38.68
N LEU A 47 -5.94 -10.96 -37.64
CA LEU A 47 -5.33 -10.98 -36.31
C LEU A 47 -5.09 -12.41 -35.81
N ASP A 48 -3.82 -12.80 -35.67
CA ASP A 48 -3.45 -14.12 -35.18
C ASP A 48 -3.58 -14.19 -33.65
N ILE A 49 -4.08 -15.31 -33.13
CA ILE A 49 -4.20 -15.54 -31.68
C ILE A 49 -2.83 -15.41 -30.98
N LEU A 50 -1.77 -15.87 -31.65
CA LEU A 50 -0.41 -15.76 -31.14
C LEU A 50 0.02 -14.28 -30.98
N PHE A 51 -0.33 -13.45 -31.96
CA PHE A 51 -0.07 -12.01 -31.89
C PHE A 51 -0.74 -11.39 -30.67
N LEU A 52 -2.02 -11.66 -30.47
CA LEU A 52 -2.76 -11.15 -29.31
C LEU A 52 -2.14 -11.64 -27.98
N ALA A 53 -1.72 -12.91 -27.91
CA ALA A 53 -1.05 -13.44 -26.72
C ALA A 53 0.25 -12.68 -26.41
N ILE A 54 1.09 -12.41 -27.41
CA ILE A 54 2.35 -11.64 -27.21
C ILE A 54 2.03 -10.19 -26.82
N LEU A 55 1.02 -9.58 -27.44
CA LEU A 55 0.59 -8.22 -27.10
C LEU A 55 0.17 -8.11 -25.62
N PHE A 56 -0.68 -9.03 -25.15
CA PHE A 56 -1.12 -9.05 -23.76
C PHE A 56 0.03 -9.38 -22.79
N PHE A 57 0.97 -10.22 -23.18
CA PHE A 57 2.18 -10.48 -22.40
C PHE A 57 3.04 -9.21 -22.23
N LEU A 58 3.34 -8.51 -23.31
CA LEU A 58 4.07 -7.24 -23.29
C LEU A 58 3.31 -6.16 -22.51
N LEU A 59 1.98 -6.13 -22.64
CA LEU A 59 1.13 -5.22 -21.88
C LEU A 59 1.23 -5.48 -20.36
N GLY A 60 1.26 -6.76 -19.96
CA GLY A 60 1.47 -7.15 -18.56
C GLY A 60 2.80 -6.63 -18.00
N ILE A 61 3.89 -6.79 -18.77
CA ILE A 61 5.21 -6.23 -18.41
C ILE A 61 5.16 -4.71 -18.30
N PHE A 62 4.56 -4.04 -19.28
CA PHE A 62 4.46 -2.59 -19.33
C PHE A 62 3.70 -2.01 -18.14
N LEU A 63 2.53 -2.55 -17.82
CA LEU A 63 1.70 -2.10 -16.69
C LEU A 63 2.41 -2.29 -15.35
N THR A 64 3.14 -3.39 -15.19
CA THR A 64 3.93 -3.65 -13.97
C THR A 64 5.06 -2.64 -13.82
N ASN A 65 5.78 -2.35 -14.91
CA ASN A 65 6.88 -1.39 -14.91
C ASN A 65 6.41 0.06 -14.66
N LEU A 66 5.26 0.46 -15.19
CA LEU A 66 4.66 1.77 -14.90
C LEU A 66 4.41 1.96 -13.39
N ASN A 67 3.88 0.93 -12.74
CA ASN A 67 3.62 0.99 -11.31
C ASN A 67 4.90 0.96 -10.47
N ARG A 68 5.95 0.28 -10.94
CA ARG A 68 7.21 0.10 -10.19
C ARG A 68 8.12 1.33 -10.25
N ASN A 69 8.18 2.01 -11.39
CA ASN A 69 9.09 3.14 -11.63
C ASN A 69 8.53 4.50 -11.20
N SER A 70 7.39 4.52 -10.52
CA SER A 70 6.67 5.76 -10.22
C SER A 70 7.11 6.48 -8.93
N SER A 71 8.00 5.89 -8.12
CA SER A 71 8.39 6.51 -6.85
C SER A 71 9.62 7.42 -6.98
N LEU A 72 9.42 8.70 -6.69
CA LEU A 72 10.51 9.68 -6.54
C LEU A 72 11.24 9.49 -5.20
N LEU A 73 10.51 9.06 -4.16
CA LEU A 73 11.05 8.92 -2.80
C LEU A 73 12.13 7.85 -2.70
N ILE A 74 12.11 6.82 -3.56
CA ILE A 74 13.16 5.78 -3.61
C ILE A 74 14.54 6.40 -3.89
N LYS A 75 14.63 7.46 -4.69
CA LYS A 75 15.90 8.11 -5.02
C LYS A 75 16.57 8.78 -3.81
N TYR A 76 15.77 9.07 -2.77
CA TYR A 76 16.22 9.73 -1.54
C TYR A 76 16.31 8.76 -0.36
N THR A 77 16.29 7.45 -0.61
CA THR A 77 16.51 6.45 0.44
C THR A 77 17.95 6.53 0.96
N ASN A 78 18.09 6.32 2.28
CA ASN A 78 19.34 6.38 3.03
C ASN A 78 19.97 7.79 3.16
N PHE A 79 19.27 8.84 2.71
CA PHE A 79 19.66 10.23 2.94
C PHE A 79 18.74 10.87 3.98
N PRO A 80 19.27 11.80 4.82
CA PRO A 80 18.44 12.59 5.71
C PRO A 80 17.59 13.57 4.90
N VAL A 81 16.28 13.56 5.11
CA VAL A 81 15.32 14.42 4.42
C VAL A 81 14.28 14.95 5.40
N GLU A 82 13.77 16.14 5.12
CA GLU A 82 12.58 16.68 5.76
C GLU A 82 11.37 16.36 4.90
N LEU A 83 10.36 15.74 5.50
CA LEU A 83 9.12 15.41 4.83
C LEU A 83 7.96 16.20 5.41
N LYS A 84 7.08 16.68 4.52
CA LYS A 84 5.76 17.18 4.88
C LYS A 84 4.70 16.24 4.31
N GLY A 85 3.88 15.70 5.19
CA GLY A 85 2.84 14.75 4.79
C GLY A 85 1.61 14.81 5.66
N LYS A 86 0.53 14.23 5.16
CA LYS A 86 -0.78 14.13 5.81
C LYS A 86 -1.08 12.69 6.19
N VAL A 87 -1.56 12.47 7.41
CA VAL A 87 -2.02 11.15 7.88
C VAL A 87 -3.30 10.77 7.12
N ILE A 88 -3.22 9.70 6.33
CA ILE A 88 -4.37 9.18 5.56
C ILE A 88 -4.92 7.87 6.14
N ASP A 89 -4.10 7.16 6.92
CA ASP A 89 -4.53 5.95 7.60
C ASP A 89 -3.72 5.69 8.87
N ILE A 90 -4.33 5.00 9.83
CA ILE A 90 -3.72 4.57 11.08
C ILE A 90 -3.68 3.05 11.07
N ARG A 91 -2.48 2.46 10.94
CA ARG A 91 -2.28 1.02 10.84
C ARG A 91 -2.30 0.33 12.18
N ASP A 92 -1.55 0.91 13.13
CA ASP A 92 -1.30 0.29 14.41
C ASP A 92 -1.00 1.34 15.46
N GLU A 93 -1.54 1.19 16.66
CA GLU A 93 -1.29 2.09 17.78
C GLU A 93 -1.10 1.26 19.05
N LEU A 94 0.16 1.03 19.38
CA LEU A 94 0.58 0.42 20.64
C LEU A 94 0.95 1.53 21.66
N GLU A 95 1.21 1.16 22.90
CA GLU A 95 1.55 2.14 23.94
C GLU A 95 2.81 2.95 23.62
N ASN A 96 3.85 2.30 23.10
CA ASN A 96 5.16 2.92 22.86
C ASN A 96 5.54 3.02 21.39
N GLU A 97 4.68 2.58 20.47
CA GLU A 97 4.91 2.71 19.04
C GLU A 97 3.60 2.84 18.27
N SER A 98 3.62 3.61 17.21
CA SER A 98 2.48 3.77 16.33
C SER A 98 2.90 3.75 14.86
N LYS A 99 2.06 3.17 13.99
CA LYS A 99 2.31 3.08 12.55
C LYS A 99 1.21 3.78 11.77
N TYR A 100 1.61 4.69 10.91
CA TYR A 100 0.72 5.52 10.09
C TYR A 100 1.05 5.40 8.62
N ILE A 101 0.05 5.56 7.76
CA ILE A 101 0.28 5.83 6.34
C ILE A 101 0.15 7.34 6.13
N LEU A 102 1.21 7.93 5.61
CA LEU A 102 1.24 9.34 5.23
C LEU A 102 1.18 9.49 3.73
N LEU A 103 0.44 10.46 3.26
CA LEU A 103 0.57 11.00 1.92
C LEU A 103 1.54 12.17 1.97
N ILE A 104 2.73 11.98 1.39
CA ILE A 104 3.78 13.00 1.37
C ILE A 104 3.47 14.00 0.28
N ASN A 105 3.36 15.26 0.65
CA ASN A 105 3.08 16.36 -0.27
C ASN A 105 4.36 17.08 -0.70
N ASN A 106 5.38 17.05 0.16
CA ASN A 106 6.63 17.75 -0.06
C ASN A 106 7.81 17.01 0.57
N LEU A 107 8.91 16.98 -0.16
CA LEU A 107 10.21 16.48 0.30
C LEU A 107 11.21 17.61 0.17
N LYS A 108 11.94 17.91 1.24
CA LYS A 108 13.04 18.83 1.25
C LYS A 108 14.32 18.05 1.55
N ALA A 109 15.24 18.06 0.58
CA ALA A 109 16.57 17.50 0.68
C ALA A 109 17.58 18.60 0.38
N ASP A 110 18.36 19.03 1.36
CA ASP A 110 19.24 20.18 1.31
C ASP A 110 18.49 21.44 0.81
N GLU A 111 18.88 21.99 -0.34
CA GLU A 111 18.23 23.15 -0.96
C GLU A 111 17.08 22.77 -1.91
N LEU A 112 16.93 21.48 -2.22
CA LEU A 112 15.90 20.98 -3.14
C LEU A 112 14.56 20.82 -2.43
N ASN A 113 13.52 21.41 -3.02
CA ASN A 113 12.16 21.30 -2.54
C ASN A 113 11.28 20.64 -3.62
N ILE A 114 10.88 19.40 -3.41
CA ILE A 114 10.22 18.56 -4.41
C ILE A 114 8.79 18.26 -3.96
N LYS A 115 7.83 18.65 -4.78
CA LYS A 115 6.43 18.26 -4.59
C LYS A 115 6.23 16.83 -5.08
N THR A 116 5.57 16.02 -4.28
CA THR A 116 5.23 14.64 -4.60
C THR A 116 3.84 14.31 -4.07
N SER A 117 3.33 13.13 -4.43
CA SER A 117 2.05 12.62 -3.91
C SER A 117 2.19 11.11 -3.72
N GLU A 118 3.11 10.73 -2.82
CA GLU A 118 3.45 9.34 -2.57
C GLU A 118 3.14 8.94 -1.15
N LYS A 119 2.78 7.65 -0.99
CA LYS A 119 2.49 7.08 0.31
C LYS A 119 3.77 6.56 0.97
N VAL A 120 3.91 6.83 2.27
CA VAL A 120 5.02 6.36 3.11
C VAL A 120 4.45 5.75 4.39
N ILE A 121 5.02 4.63 4.84
CA ILE A 121 4.77 4.16 6.20
C ILE A 121 5.69 4.88 7.15
N LEU A 122 5.09 5.57 8.09
CA LEU A 122 5.76 6.19 9.22
C LEU A 122 5.54 5.35 10.48
N LYS A 123 6.62 4.88 11.09
CA LYS A 123 6.63 4.32 12.43
C LYS A 123 7.17 5.36 13.40
N ILE A 124 6.39 5.72 14.40
CA ILE A 124 6.79 6.63 15.48
C ILE A 124 7.08 5.77 16.72
N ILE A 125 8.28 5.93 17.29
CA ILE A 125 8.65 5.34 18.55
C ILE A 125 8.43 6.41 19.63
N GLY A 126 7.51 6.14 20.55
CA GLY A 126 7.11 7.04 21.62
C GLY A 126 5.61 7.00 21.89
N LYS A 127 5.15 7.84 22.82
CA LYS A 127 3.73 7.88 23.24
C LYS A 127 2.87 8.83 22.40
N LYS A 128 3.49 9.61 21.52
CA LYS A 128 2.79 10.62 20.73
C LYS A 128 1.92 9.95 19.65
N LYS A 129 0.63 10.26 19.70
CA LYS A 129 -0.34 9.76 18.73
C LYS A 129 -0.75 10.86 17.77
N LEU A 130 -0.95 10.49 16.52
CA LEU A 130 -1.45 11.34 15.45
C LEU A 130 -2.89 10.95 15.12
N GLU A 131 -3.68 11.94 14.72
CA GLU A 131 -5.04 11.72 14.28
C GLU A 131 -5.12 11.66 12.74
N LEU A 132 -6.17 11.03 12.23
CA LEU A 132 -6.47 11.04 10.80
C LEU A 132 -6.59 12.48 10.31
N GLY A 133 -5.85 12.81 9.25
CA GLY A 133 -5.85 14.14 8.66
C GLY A 133 -4.80 15.10 9.19
N ASP A 134 -4.08 14.75 10.26
CA ASP A 134 -2.99 15.58 10.75
C ASP A 134 -1.93 15.78 9.67
N GLU A 135 -1.46 17.01 9.51
CA GLU A 135 -0.31 17.34 8.67
C GLU A 135 0.90 17.50 9.55
N ILE A 136 1.95 16.73 9.23
CA ILE A 136 3.18 16.73 9.99
C ILE A 136 4.38 17.11 9.13
N ILE A 137 5.33 17.82 9.76
CA ILE A 137 6.66 18.08 9.21
C ILE A 137 7.65 17.38 10.13
N PHE A 138 8.51 16.56 9.56
CA PHE A 138 9.46 15.77 10.35
C PHE A 138 10.72 15.44 9.56
N ASN A 139 11.83 15.28 10.31
CA ASN A 139 13.10 14.82 9.75
C ASN A 139 13.18 13.29 9.83
N CYS A 140 13.62 12.68 8.76
CA CYS A 140 13.75 11.23 8.71
C CYS A 140 14.80 10.75 7.70
N VAL A 141 15.08 9.45 7.77
CA VAL A 141 15.82 8.71 6.74
C VAL A 141 14.84 7.70 6.15
N LEU A 142 14.58 7.83 4.86
CA LEU A 142 13.74 6.88 4.12
C LEU A 142 14.50 5.57 3.90
N LYS A 143 13.77 4.45 3.99
CA LYS A 143 14.30 3.11 3.71
C LYS A 143 13.35 2.37 2.78
N GLU A 144 13.91 1.53 1.92
CA GLU A 144 13.07 0.55 1.22
C GLU A 144 12.60 -0.53 2.17
N PRO A 145 11.35 -1.01 2.04
CA PRO A 145 10.89 -2.17 2.77
C PRO A 145 11.75 -3.39 2.45
N LEU A 146 12.09 -4.15 3.47
CA LEU A 146 12.83 -5.40 3.29
C LEU A 146 11.95 -6.43 2.59
N GLY A 147 12.52 -7.08 1.59
CA GLY A 147 11.93 -8.25 0.96
C GLY A 147 12.07 -9.49 1.85
N ASN A 148 11.49 -10.60 1.43
CA ASN A 148 11.67 -11.87 2.12
C ASN A 148 13.11 -12.33 2.09
N THR A 149 13.67 -12.59 3.25
CA THR A 149 14.96 -13.28 3.40
C THR A 149 14.79 -14.79 3.39
N ASN A 150 13.63 -15.31 3.80
CA ASN A 150 13.33 -16.74 3.81
C ASN A 150 12.25 -17.09 2.78
N PRO A 151 12.46 -18.10 1.93
CA PRO A 151 11.44 -18.59 1.01
C PRO A 151 10.23 -19.10 1.80
N LYS A 152 9.01 -18.84 1.30
CA LYS A 152 7.70 -19.19 1.89
C LYS A 152 7.20 -18.30 3.04
N LEU A 153 7.93 -17.28 3.50
CA LEU A 153 7.38 -16.28 4.41
C LEU A 153 6.59 -15.21 3.66
N PHE A 154 5.71 -14.52 4.40
CA PHE A 154 4.94 -13.39 3.89
C PHE A 154 5.87 -12.29 3.36
N ASN A 155 5.71 -11.92 2.10
CA ASN A 155 6.53 -10.88 1.46
C ASN A 155 5.95 -9.48 1.75
N TYR A 156 6.44 -8.86 2.82
CA TYR A 156 6.00 -7.54 3.26
C TYR A 156 6.22 -6.46 2.19
N LYS A 157 7.37 -6.48 1.49
CA LYS A 157 7.66 -5.55 0.39
C LYS A 157 6.62 -5.66 -0.73
N LEU A 158 6.28 -6.89 -1.13
CA LEU A 158 5.29 -7.14 -2.17
C LEU A 158 3.90 -6.65 -1.73
N ASN A 159 3.52 -6.89 -0.48
CA ASN A 159 2.25 -6.40 0.06
C ASN A 159 2.17 -4.86 0.02
N LEU A 160 3.23 -4.17 0.42
CA LEU A 160 3.27 -2.71 0.37
C LEU A 160 3.22 -2.15 -1.06
N LEU A 161 3.82 -2.86 -2.02
CA LEU A 161 3.73 -2.50 -3.44
C LEU A 161 2.30 -2.51 -3.96
N THR A 162 1.45 -3.44 -3.49
CA THR A 162 0.02 -3.46 -3.88
C THR A 162 -0.72 -2.21 -3.42
N GLU A 163 -0.29 -1.59 -2.33
CA GLU A 163 -0.83 -0.34 -1.79
C GLU A 163 -0.13 0.91 -2.35
N LYS A 164 0.82 0.74 -3.28
CA LYS A 164 1.68 1.81 -3.83
C LYS A 164 2.52 2.50 -2.75
N ILE A 165 3.02 1.74 -1.80
CA ILE A 165 3.93 2.19 -0.76
C ILE A 165 5.31 1.61 -1.06
N PHE A 166 6.25 2.48 -1.40
CA PHE A 166 7.59 2.10 -1.84
C PHE A 166 8.65 2.34 -0.78
N THR A 167 8.37 3.21 0.18
CA THR A 167 9.32 3.60 1.22
C THR A 167 8.68 3.57 2.60
N THR A 168 9.50 3.30 3.60
CA THR A 168 9.15 3.30 5.01
C THR A 168 10.14 4.15 5.78
N THR A 169 9.72 4.68 6.91
CA THR A 169 10.62 5.38 7.82
C THR A 169 10.24 5.14 9.27
N THR A 170 11.23 5.20 10.15
CA THR A 170 11.04 5.10 11.61
C THR A 170 11.66 6.32 12.24
N ILE A 171 10.88 7.03 13.02
CA ILE A 171 11.33 8.22 13.74
C ILE A 171 11.02 8.12 15.23
N LYS A 172 11.69 8.92 16.02
CA LYS A 172 11.33 9.18 17.43
C LYS A 172 10.49 10.46 17.51
N GLU A 173 9.74 10.62 18.58
CA GLU A 173 8.85 11.78 18.77
C GLU A 173 9.52 13.13 18.55
N TYR A 174 10.76 13.27 18.98
CA TYR A 174 11.51 14.53 18.87
C TYR A 174 11.93 14.90 17.42
N SER A 175 11.81 13.96 16.48
CA SER A 175 12.08 14.24 15.07
C SER A 175 10.90 14.95 14.38
N ILE A 176 9.77 15.09 15.07
CA ILE A 176 8.59 15.82 14.56
C ILE A 176 8.81 17.30 14.85
N ILE A 177 8.88 18.10 13.79
CA ILE A 177 9.10 19.55 13.85
C ILE A 177 7.78 20.26 14.14
N GLN A 178 6.73 19.89 13.41
CA GLN A 178 5.44 20.57 13.49
C GLN A 178 4.28 19.60 13.23
N ILE A 179 3.18 19.82 13.95
CA ILE A 179 1.90 19.14 13.70
C ILE A 179 0.84 20.21 13.51
N ASN A 180 0.18 20.17 12.37
CA ASN A 180 -0.97 21.00 12.07
C ASN A 180 -2.22 20.11 12.02
N LYS A 181 -3.33 20.59 12.55
CA LYS A 181 -4.63 19.91 12.51
C LYS A 181 -5.57 20.62 11.54
N PRO A 182 -5.43 20.40 10.23
CA PRO A 182 -6.30 21.03 9.25
C PRO A 182 -7.71 20.41 9.31
N LYS A 183 -8.68 21.10 8.73
CA LYS A 183 -10.01 20.51 8.53
C LYS A 183 -9.88 19.27 7.66
N LEU A 184 -10.48 18.16 8.12
CA LEU A 184 -10.50 16.89 7.37
C LEU A 184 -11.13 17.09 5.99
N SER A 185 -10.53 16.50 4.97
CA SER A 185 -11.19 16.38 3.67
C SER A 185 -12.49 15.58 3.82
N PHE A 186 -13.45 15.77 2.91
CA PHE A 186 -14.77 15.13 2.98
C PHE A 186 -14.65 13.60 3.16
N GLY A 187 -13.80 12.92 2.38
CA GLY A 187 -13.62 11.47 2.48
C GLY A 187 -13.03 11.02 3.82
N LEU A 188 -11.99 11.70 4.33
CA LEU A 188 -11.39 11.39 5.63
C LEU A 188 -12.35 11.67 6.78
N ASN A 189 -13.19 12.73 6.65
CA ASN A 189 -14.21 13.03 7.65
C ASN A 189 -15.30 11.94 7.68
N LEU A 190 -15.73 11.46 6.51
CA LEU A 190 -16.68 10.37 6.41
C LEU A 190 -16.12 9.07 7.02
N LYS A 191 -14.88 8.71 6.68
CA LYS A 191 -14.17 7.56 7.26
C LYS A 191 -14.08 7.66 8.78
N SER A 192 -13.65 8.81 9.30
CA SER A 192 -13.53 9.03 10.75
C SER A 192 -14.88 8.94 11.46
N LYS A 193 -15.92 9.55 10.90
CA LYS A 193 -17.28 9.47 11.46
C LYS A 193 -17.83 8.05 11.47
N PHE A 194 -17.61 7.29 10.39
CA PHE A 194 -18.02 5.90 10.29
C PHE A 194 -17.31 5.04 11.34
N THR A 195 -15.98 5.13 11.43
CA THR A 195 -15.18 4.39 12.43
C THR A 195 -15.67 4.68 13.84
N ARG A 196 -15.78 5.96 14.22
CA ARG A 196 -16.28 6.35 15.56
C ARG A 196 -17.70 5.86 15.85
N ARG A 197 -18.58 5.87 14.84
CA ARG A 197 -19.95 5.37 15.01
C ARG A 197 -19.97 3.86 15.25
N VAL A 198 -19.18 3.10 14.53
CA VAL A 198 -19.01 1.65 14.73
C VAL A 198 -18.45 1.37 16.12
N GLU A 199 -17.38 2.05 16.51
CA GLU A 199 -16.77 1.91 17.84
C GLU A 199 -17.81 2.17 18.95
N ASN A 200 -18.52 3.29 18.90
CA ASN A 200 -19.52 3.64 19.90
C ASN A 200 -20.66 2.63 20.00
N ILE A 201 -21.18 2.16 18.85
CA ILE A 201 -22.25 1.14 18.85
C ILE A 201 -21.77 -0.15 19.51
N LEU A 202 -20.56 -0.59 19.22
CA LEU A 202 -20.02 -1.83 19.78
C LEU A 202 -19.72 -1.69 21.28
N ASP A 203 -19.14 -0.56 21.69
CA ASP A 203 -18.82 -0.29 23.09
C ASP A 203 -20.07 -0.14 23.98
N CYS A 204 -21.14 0.41 23.43
CA CYS A 204 -22.40 0.56 24.18
C CYS A 204 -23.20 -0.73 24.31
N ASN A 205 -23.04 -1.68 23.39
CA ASN A 205 -23.92 -2.87 23.32
C ASN A 205 -23.21 -4.18 23.67
N LEU A 206 -21.89 -4.21 23.72
CA LEU A 206 -21.11 -5.42 23.97
C LEU A 206 -20.19 -5.26 25.18
N SER A 207 -19.82 -6.40 25.80
CA SER A 207 -18.74 -6.39 26.79
C SER A 207 -17.43 -5.97 26.14
N TYR A 208 -16.48 -5.43 26.92
CA TYR A 208 -15.17 -4.95 26.44
C TYR A 208 -14.48 -5.95 25.51
N LYS A 209 -14.37 -7.21 25.91
CA LYS A 209 -13.74 -8.27 25.13
C LYS A 209 -14.45 -8.51 23.79
N ASN A 210 -15.76 -8.64 23.81
CA ASN A 210 -16.56 -8.86 22.59
C ASN A 210 -16.53 -7.65 21.68
N ALA A 211 -16.57 -6.43 22.23
CA ALA A 211 -16.44 -5.20 21.48
C ALA A 211 -15.07 -5.11 20.78
N SER A 212 -13.98 -5.44 21.46
CA SER A 212 -12.63 -5.46 20.91
C SER A 212 -12.50 -6.44 19.74
N ILE A 213 -13.02 -7.66 19.90
CA ILE A 213 -13.04 -8.67 18.84
C ILE A 213 -13.86 -8.16 17.63
N MET A 214 -15.07 -7.67 17.86
CA MET A 214 -15.92 -7.17 16.78
C MET A 214 -15.33 -5.96 16.08
N LYS A 215 -14.70 -5.03 16.80
CA LYS A 215 -13.98 -3.91 16.22
C LYS A 215 -12.83 -4.39 15.32
N SER A 216 -12.03 -5.36 15.78
CA SER A 216 -10.92 -5.89 15.00
C SER A 216 -11.40 -6.53 13.70
N ILE A 217 -12.52 -7.26 13.76
CA ILE A 217 -13.14 -7.88 12.60
C ILE A 217 -13.73 -6.83 11.65
N ILE A 218 -14.53 -5.89 12.13
CA ILE A 218 -15.25 -4.92 11.29
C ILE A 218 -14.31 -3.85 10.74
N LEU A 219 -13.41 -3.32 11.55
CA LEU A 219 -12.50 -2.24 11.17
C LEU A 219 -11.15 -2.73 10.62
N GLY A 220 -10.90 -4.05 10.69
CA GLY A 220 -9.68 -4.66 10.14
C GLY A 220 -8.40 -4.28 10.89
N LYS A 221 -8.49 -3.93 12.18
CA LYS A 221 -7.33 -3.49 12.97
C LYS A 221 -7.06 -4.44 14.13
N TYR A 222 -5.87 -5.02 14.15
CA TYR A 222 -5.40 -5.88 15.25
C TYR A 222 -5.16 -5.12 16.55
N SER A 223 -4.98 -3.79 16.50
CA SER A 223 -4.73 -2.95 17.66
C SER A 223 -5.87 -2.91 18.70
N TYR A 224 -7.04 -3.42 18.34
CA TYR A 224 -8.15 -3.59 19.30
C TYR A 224 -8.05 -4.85 20.13
N LEU A 225 -7.24 -5.85 19.71
CA LEU A 225 -7.09 -7.14 20.38
C LEU A 225 -5.90 -7.14 21.32
N GLU A 226 -6.05 -7.83 22.42
CA GLU A 226 -4.93 -8.19 23.29
C GLU A 226 -4.14 -9.34 22.66
N GLU A 227 -2.85 -9.46 23.04
CA GLU A 227 -1.96 -10.47 22.46
C GLU A 227 -2.46 -11.90 22.74
N GLU A 228 -3.10 -12.10 23.89
CA GLU A 228 -3.71 -13.37 24.29
C GLU A 228 -4.86 -13.77 23.34
N ASP A 229 -5.70 -12.81 22.95
CA ASP A 229 -6.79 -13.07 22.02
C ASP A 229 -6.25 -13.41 20.61
N ILE A 230 -5.22 -12.70 20.15
CA ILE A 230 -4.58 -12.99 18.87
C ILE A 230 -4.01 -14.43 18.85
N ASN A 231 -3.36 -14.83 19.93
CA ASN A 231 -2.82 -16.18 20.04
C ASN A 231 -3.93 -17.24 20.09
N THR A 232 -5.01 -16.97 20.81
CA THR A 232 -6.20 -17.84 20.83
C THR A 232 -6.78 -18.03 19.42
N PHE A 233 -6.92 -16.95 18.64
CA PHE A 233 -7.39 -17.06 17.25
C PHE A 233 -6.42 -17.87 16.37
N ARG A 234 -5.11 -17.78 16.61
CA ARG A 234 -4.10 -18.58 15.88
C ARG A 234 -4.20 -20.07 16.24
N ASP A 235 -4.29 -20.38 17.53
CA ASP A 235 -4.35 -21.76 18.02
C ASP A 235 -5.61 -22.48 17.53
N LEU A 236 -6.72 -21.76 17.42
CA LEU A 236 -7.97 -22.25 16.86
C LEU A 236 -7.97 -22.31 15.32
N GLY A 237 -6.89 -21.88 14.64
CA GLY A 237 -6.84 -21.81 13.17
C GLY A 237 -7.72 -20.72 12.55
N LEU A 238 -8.26 -19.80 13.37
CA LEU A 238 -9.18 -18.74 12.97
C LEU A 238 -8.48 -17.41 12.61
N ALA A 239 -7.14 -17.37 12.58
CA ALA A 239 -6.39 -16.17 12.27
C ALA A 239 -6.77 -15.55 10.90
N HIS A 240 -7.22 -16.38 9.95
CA HIS A 240 -7.68 -15.93 8.64
C HIS A 240 -8.94 -15.05 8.71
N ILE A 241 -9.81 -15.26 9.70
CA ILE A 241 -11.04 -14.44 9.87
C ILE A 241 -10.66 -12.99 10.19
N LEU A 242 -9.67 -12.79 11.03
CA LEU A 242 -9.18 -11.45 11.37
C LEU A 242 -8.52 -10.76 10.16
N ALA A 243 -7.84 -11.52 9.30
CA ALA A 243 -7.17 -10.97 8.11
C ALA A 243 -8.15 -10.67 6.97
N VAL A 244 -9.12 -11.55 6.72
CA VAL A 244 -10.03 -11.48 5.56
C VAL A 244 -11.17 -10.50 5.78
N SER A 245 -11.67 -10.36 7.01
CA SER A 245 -12.79 -9.47 7.33
C SER A 245 -12.47 -8.00 7.04
N GLY A 246 -11.26 -7.54 7.37
CA GLY A 246 -10.79 -6.20 7.04
C GLY A 246 -10.73 -5.94 5.53
N LEU A 247 -10.43 -6.95 4.73
CA LEU A 247 -10.42 -6.86 3.26
C LEU A 247 -11.84 -6.71 2.70
N HIS A 248 -12.80 -7.49 3.20
CA HIS A 248 -14.18 -7.45 2.69
C HIS A 248 -14.87 -6.11 2.96
N ILE A 249 -14.65 -5.53 4.13
CA ILE A 249 -15.24 -4.24 4.48
C ILE A 249 -14.47 -3.08 3.84
N GLY A 250 -13.15 -3.20 3.67
CA GLY A 250 -12.34 -2.22 2.93
C GLY A 250 -12.70 -2.10 1.44
N ILE A 251 -13.40 -3.10 0.87
CA ILE A 251 -13.94 -3.03 -0.50
C ILE A 251 -15.27 -2.25 -0.53
N ILE A 252 -16.00 -2.21 0.58
CA ILE A 252 -17.33 -1.57 0.68
C ILE A 252 -17.20 -0.11 1.18
N ALA A 253 -16.11 0.24 1.86
CA ALA A 253 -15.84 1.57 2.41
C ALA A 253 -14.90 2.40 1.51
#